data_61245eadc827a99eb19169f7edef0a56
#
_entry.id   61245eadc827a99eb19169f7edef0a56
#
_cell.length_a   1.000
_cell.length_b   1.000
_cell.length_c   1.000
_cell.angle_alpha   90.00
_cell.angle_beta   90.00
_cell.angle_gamma   90.00
#
_symmetry.space_group_name_H-M   'P 1'
#
loop_
_entity.id
_entity.type
_entity.pdbx_description
1 polymer ?
#
loop_
_entity_poly.entity_id
_entity_poly.type
_entity_poly.pdbx_seq_one_letter_code
_entity_poly.pdbx_strand_id
1 'polypeptide(L)'
;MIFSKERYKIRIIKSNVNIILNFGKILIQKNTLLWISLFIILMIGCNSQSKVAYSSEEIINISKIFVNQSKTFEFTLTHSNGYTLLPGNLNISKAKGKIQKPNKILIDAEIISNDFLLKLSYLTFDEKFWITNPISNKWGGIPNSDNPFKEVNPIQIIVDIITKIKSSEIKSYNDNSYNISATIISNDLKSLVGDMIIPDKSVKIELSILPNGEILKVNIIGEVQPKDTLDTIRIIKFYNWDKPIEWKEPLIK
;
A
#
# COMPACT_ATOMS: atom_id res chain seq x y z
N MET A 1 -74.46 -8.36 64.97
CA MET A 1 -74.15 -7.22 64.02
C MET A 1 -72.75 -6.71 64.15
N ILE A 2 -71.73 -7.52 64.51
CA ILE A 2 -70.33 -7.13 64.71
C ILE A 2 -69.42 -7.72 63.59
N PHE A 3 -69.85 -8.78 62.94
CA PHE A 3 -69.00 -9.46 61.90
C PHE A 3 -68.95 -8.78 60.55
N SER A 4 -69.71 -7.73 60.21
CA SER A 4 -69.71 -7.07 58.90
C SER A 4 -68.70 -5.94 58.82
N LYS A 5 -68.31 -5.30 59.90
CA LYS A 5 -67.37 -4.17 59.93
C LYS A 5 -65.90 -4.58 59.74
N GLU A 6 -65.50 -5.75 60.22
CA GLU A 6 -64.11 -6.22 60.03
C GLU A 6 -63.81 -6.68 58.60
N ARG A 7 -64.76 -7.30 57.92
CA ARG A 7 -64.54 -7.68 56.50
C ARG A 7 -64.34 -6.48 55.54
N TYR A 8 -64.96 -5.35 55.87
CA TYR A 8 -64.84 -4.12 55.12
C TYR A 8 -63.45 -3.50 55.33
N LYS A 9 -62.89 -3.49 56.51
CA LYS A 9 -61.56 -2.99 56.83
C LYS A 9 -60.45 -3.79 56.13
N ILE A 10 -60.54 -5.12 56.13
CA ILE A 10 -59.56 -6.02 55.46
C ILE A 10 -59.59 -5.84 53.95
N ARG A 11 -60.74 -5.58 53.31
CA ARG A 11 -60.87 -5.35 51.89
C ARG A 11 -60.24 -4.02 51.46
N ILE A 12 -60.38 -2.96 52.25
CA ILE A 12 -59.79 -1.64 51.98
C ILE A 12 -58.27 -1.70 52.14
N ILE A 13 -57.77 -2.43 53.15
CA ILE A 13 -56.30 -2.59 53.33
C ILE A 13 -55.66 -3.38 52.17
N LYS A 14 -56.31 -4.49 51.73
CA LYS A 14 -55.81 -5.24 50.54
C LYS A 14 -55.82 -4.44 49.23
N SER A 15 -56.86 -3.59 49.04
CA SER A 15 -56.97 -2.71 47.89
C SER A 15 -55.82 -1.67 47.85
N ASN A 16 -55.56 -1.02 48.99
CA ASN A 16 -54.52 -0.02 49.09
C ASN A 16 -53.12 -0.61 48.99
N VAL A 17 -52.86 -1.82 49.51
CA VAL A 17 -51.57 -2.51 49.37
C VAL A 17 -51.27 -2.87 47.84
N ASN A 18 -52.35 -3.34 47.16
CA ASN A 18 -52.18 -3.63 45.70
C ASN A 18 -51.95 -2.38 44.87
N ILE A 19 -52.50 -1.24 45.19
CA ILE A 19 -52.28 0.03 44.53
C ILE A 19 -50.84 0.49 44.77
N ILE A 20 -50.31 0.41 45.98
CA ILE A 20 -48.94 0.78 46.32
C ILE A 20 -47.92 -0.14 45.62
N LEU A 21 -48.16 -1.46 45.56
CA LEU A 21 -47.30 -2.41 44.86
C LEU A 21 -47.29 -2.20 43.35
N ASN A 22 -48.42 -1.84 42.73
CA ASN A 22 -48.48 -1.52 41.31
C ASN A 22 -47.79 -0.19 40.98
N PHE A 23 -47.94 0.85 41.82
CA PHE A 23 -47.19 2.10 41.67
C PHE A 23 -45.67 1.88 41.81
N GLY A 24 -45.23 1.08 42.76
CA GLY A 24 -43.83 0.72 42.93
C GLY A 24 -43.27 -0.01 41.72
N LYS A 25 -44.00 -0.96 41.12
CA LYS A 25 -43.59 -1.66 39.89
C LYS A 25 -43.48 -0.72 38.68
N ILE A 26 -44.40 0.22 38.51
CA ILE A 26 -44.39 1.20 37.42
C ILE A 26 -43.22 2.19 37.57
N LEU A 27 -42.89 2.61 38.78
CA LEU A 27 -41.76 3.50 39.05
C LEU A 27 -40.40 2.80 38.79
N ILE A 28 -40.26 1.54 39.21
CA ILE A 28 -39.04 0.75 38.97
C ILE A 28 -38.88 0.48 37.46
N GLN A 29 -39.96 0.18 36.75
CA GLN A 29 -39.94 -0.09 35.32
C GLN A 29 -39.61 1.17 34.49
N LYS A 30 -40.06 2.36 34.88
CA LYS A 30 -39.68 3.64 34.24
C LYS A 30 -38.23 3.99 34.50
N ASN A 31 -37.73 3.80 35.71
CA ASN A 31 -36.33 4.09 36.02
C ASN A 31 -35.36 3.12 35.30
N THR A 32 -35.67 1.82 35.21
CA THR A 32 -34.85 0.87 34.48
C THR A 32 -34.81 1.18 32.98
N LEU A 33 -35.94 1.58 32.36
CA LEU A 33 -35.95 2.03 30.95
C LEU A 33 -35.09 3.29 30.73
N LEU A 34 -35.11 4.22 31.69
CA LEU A 34 -34.31 5.45 31.63
C LEU A 34 -32.80 5.15 31.75
N TRP A 35 -32.42 4.23 32.62
CA TRP A 35 -31.02 3.78 32.74
C TRP A 35 -30.53 2.98 31.53
N ILE A 36 -31.42 2.14 30.94
CA ILE A 36 -31.09 1.42 29.71
C ILE A 36 -30.91 2.38 28.52
N SER A 37 -31.77 3.40 28.38
CA SER A 37 -31.65 4.41 27.32
C SER A 37 -30.39 5.27 27.49
N LEU A 38 -30.04 5.63 28.73
CA LEU A 38 -28.81 6.36 29.03
C LEU A 38 -27.55 5.53 28.70
N PHE A 39 -27.59 4.21 28.99
CA PHE A 39 -26.51 3.28 28.71
C PHE A 39 -26.32 3.07 27.18
N ILE A 40 -27.41 3.01 26.41
CA ILE A 40 -27.37 2.92 24.93
C ILE A 40 -26.78 4.20 24.33
N ILE A 41 -27.14 5.38 24.85
CA ILE A 41 -26.58 6.66 24.38
C ILE A 41 -25.09 6.75 24.68
N LEU A 42 -24.63 6.25 25.81
CA LEU A 42 -23.19 6.19 26.15
C LEU A 42 -22.42 5.19 25.28
N MET A 43 -23.05 4.09 24.82
CA MET A 43 -22.39 3.13 23.92
C MET A 43 -22.32 3.62 22.47
N ILE A 44 -23.22 4.49 22.02
CA ILE A 44 -23.20 5.06 20.66
C ILE A 44 -22.18 6.20 20.54
N GLY A 45 -21.78 6.82 21.67
CA GLY A 45 -20.86 7.96 21.69
C GLY A 45 -19.37 7.63 21.53
N CYS A 46 -18.96 6.35 21.48
CA CYS A 46 -17.55 5.95 21.54
C CYS A 46 -16.97 5.35 20.26
N ASN A 47 -17.42 5.74 19.08
CA ASN A 47 -16.81 5.23 17.82
C ASN A 47 -16.48 6.31 16.79
N SER A 48 -16.23 7.53 17.21
CA SER A 48 -15.46 8.46 16.39
C SER A 48 -13.98 8.35 16.80
N GLN A 49 -13.29 7.29 16.35
CA GLN A 49 -11.86 7.41 16.15
C GLN A 49 -11.70 8.59 15.20
N SER A 50 -11.24 9.72 15.72
CA SER A 50 -10.73 10.82 14.91
C SER A 50 -9.62 10.21 14.06
N LYS A 51 -9.91 9.92 12.76
CA LYS A 51 -8.86 9.55 11.81
C LYS A 51 -7.87 10.70 11.86
N VAL A 52 -6.67 10.46 12.35
CA VAL A 52 -5.58 11.43 12.28
C VAL A 52 -5.40 11.70 10.79
N ALA A 53 -5.84 12.87 10.36
CA ALA A 53 -5.70 13.29 8.98
C ALA A 53 -4.27 13.81 8.83
N TYR A 54 -3.36 12.96 8.35
CA TYR A 54 -2.01 13.41 7.99
C TYR A 54 -2.05 14.38 6.82
N SER A 55 -1.15 15.34 6.81
CA SER A 55 -0.83 16.12 5.61
C SER A 55 -0.07 15.25 4.60
N SER A 56 0.00 15.68 3.35
CA SER A 56 0.77 14.95 2.33
C SER A 56 2.25 14.85 2.68
N GLU A 57 2.81 15.87 3.29
CA GLU A 57 4.20 15.90 3.73
C GLU A 57 4.45 14.91 4.89
N GLU A 58 3.57 14.87 5.87
CA GLU A 58 3.68 13.94 7.00
C GLU A 58 3.64 12.49 6.53
N ILE A 59 2.68 12.10 5.69
CA ILE A 59 2.58 10.73 5.22
C ILE A 59 3.76 10.34 4.31
N ILE A 60 4.29 11.27 3.49
CA ILE A 60 5.51 11.05 2.72
C ILE A 60 6.72 10.85 3.64
N ASN A 61 6.85 11.62 4.72
CA ASN A 61 7.93 11.46 5.68
C ASN A 61 7.83 10.13 6.44
N ILE A 62 6.64 9.70 6.81
CA ILE A 62 6.41 8.35 7.39
C ILE A 62 6.84 7.28 6.38
N SER A 63 6.51 7.44 5.09
CA SER A 63 6.92 6.50 4.04
C SER A 63 8.43 6.47 3.82
N LYS A 64 9.12 7.61 3.90
CA LYS A 64 10.59 7.64 3.83
C LYS A 64 11.22 6.80 4.94
N ILE A 65 10.71 6.93 6.16
CA ILE A 65 11.18 6.15 7.31
C ILE A 65 10.91 4.67 7.07
N PHE A 66 9.67 4.32 6.71
CA PHE A 66 9.24 2.95 6.43
C PHE A 66 10.11 2.28 5.37
N VAL A 67 10.26 2.91 4.19
CA VAL A 67 11.06 2.36 3.10
C VAL A 67 12.54 2.20 3.47
N ASN A 68 13.11 3.15 4.21
CA ASN A 68 14.52 3.07 4.64
C ASN A 68 14.76 1.94 5.64
N GLN A 69 13.82 1.66 6.52
CA GLN A 69 13.92 0.61 7.53
C GLN A 69 13.61 -0.78 6.99
N SER A 70 12.75 -0.88 5.98
CA SER A 70 12.36 -2.15 5.37
C SER A 70 13.54 -2.85 4.73
N LYS A 71 13.63 -4.16 4.95
CA LYS A 71 14.73 -5.01 4.47
C LYS A 71 14.38 -5.75 3.20
N THR A 72 13.13 -6.15 3.04
CA THR A 72 12.66 -6.92 1.89
C THR A 72 11.36 -6.36 1.35
N PHE A 73 11.13 -6.53 0.06
CA PHE A 73 9.84 -6.28 -0.58
C PHE A 73 9.78 -7.00 -1.93
N GLU A 74 8.58 -7.15 -2.43
CA GLU A 74 8.33 -7.60 -3.80
C GLU A 74 7.64 -6.48 -4.58
N PHE A 75 7.82 -6.47 -5.90
CA PHE A 75 7.16 -5.49 -6.75
C PHE A 75 6.72 -6.09 -8.08
N THR A 76 5.78 -5.41 -8.73
CA THR A 76 5.47 -5.59 -10.15
C THR A 76 5.56 -4.25 -10.85
N LEU A 77 6.13 -4.23 -12.05
CA LEU A 77 6.10 -3.12 -13.00
C LEU A 77 5.22 -3.53 -14.18
N THR A 78 4.23 -2.70 -14.49
CA THR A 78 3.38 -2.84 -15.68
C THR A 78 3.19 -1.48 -16.33
N HIS A 79 2.68 -1.46 -17.54
CA HIS A 79 2.38 -0.24 -18.28
C HIS A 79 0.91 -0.26 -18.72
N SER A 80 0.21 0.87 -18.62
CA SER A 80 -1.07 1.04 -19.30
C SER A 80 -0.86 1.58 -20.71
N ASN A 81 0.24 2.30 -20.94
CA ASN A 81 0.69 2.76 -22.24
C ASN A 81 2.22 2.84 -22.22
N GLY A 82 2.88 2.46 -23.32
CA GLY A 82 4.35 2.48 -23.46
C GLY A 82 5.08 1.29 -22.84
N TYR A 83 6.36 1.45 -22.65
CA TYR A 83 7.31 0.43 -22.15
C TYR A 83 8.38 1.10 -21.29
N THR A 84 9.20 0.30 -20.59
CA THR A 84 10.46 0.79 -20.03
C THR A 84 11.59 0.30 -20.92
N LEU A 85 12.33 1.26 -21.50
CA LEU A 85 13.47 0.96 -22.37
C LEU A 85 14.69 0.63 -21.53
N LEU A 86 15.40 -0.43 -21.92
CA LEU A 86 16.74 -0.76 -21.44
C LEU A 86 17.76 -0.62 -22.57
N PRO A 87 19.06 -0.52 -22.25
CA PRO A 87 20.12 -0.59 -23.25
C PRO A 87 19.98 -1.82 -24.18
N GLY A 88 20.40 -1.69 -25.44
CA GLY A 88 20.27 -2.77 -26.42
C GLY A 88 18.87 -2.91 -27.04
N ASN A 89 18.04 -1.85 -27.00
CA ASN A 89 16.67 -1.84 -27.55
C ASN A 89 15.73 -2.89 -26.92
N LEU A 90 15.94 -3.20 -25.65
CA LEU A 90 15.08 -4.08 -24.89
C LEU A 90 13.93 -3.27 -24.30
N ASN A 91 12.69 -3.60 -24.68
CA ASN A 91 11.50 -2.93 -24.18
C ASN A 91 10.83 -3.81 -23.10
N ILE A 92 10.96 -3.45 -21.85
CA ILE A 92 10.25 -4.14 -20.77
C ILE A 92 8.77 -3.77 -20.84
N SER A 93 7.92 -4.75 -21.12
CA SER A 93 6.47 -4.61 -21.06
C SER A 93 5.94 -4.86 -19.64
N LYS A 94 6.59 -5.79 -18.92
CA LYS A 94 6.22 -6.17 -17.57
C LYS A 94 7.43 -6.72 -16.82
N ALA A 95 7.50 -6.45 -15.53
CA ALA A 95 8.46 -7.09 -14.65
C ALA A 95 7.83 -7.41 -13.31
N LYS A 96 8.36 -8.42 -12.63
CA LYS A 96 8.14 -8.69 -11.21
C LYS A 96 9.49 -8.92 -10.55
N GLY A 97 9.64 -8.44 -9.33
CA GLY A 97 10.90 -8.58 -8.63
C GLY A 97 10.74 -8.89 -7.17
N LYS A 98 11.79 -9.51 -6.63
CA LYS A 98 12.00 -9.75 -5.20
C LYS A 98 13.29 -9.06 -4.81
N ILE A 99 13.24 -8.30 -3.75
CA ILE A 99 14.33 -7.46 -3.28
C ILE A 99 14.64 -7.81 -1.84
N GLN A 100 15.92 -7.99 -1.54
CA GLN A 100 16.44 -7.95 -0.18
C GLN A 100 17.65 -7.02 -0.15
N LYS A 101 17.52 -5.95 0.59
CA LYS A 101 18.60 -4.99 0.77
C LYS A 101 19.78 -5.65 1.52
N PRO A 102 21.03 -5.27 1.21
CA PRO A 102 21.37 -4.17 0.30
C PRO A 102 21.54 -4.58 -1.17
N ASN A 103 21.68 -5.86 -1.52
CA ASN A 103 22.21 -6.26 -2.83
C ASN A 103 21.64 -7.54 -3.44
N LYS A 104 20.53 -8.08 -2.90
CA LYS A 104 19.90 -9.27 -3.49
C LYS A 104 18.67 -8.87 -4.28
N ILE A 105 18.67 -9.18 -5.55
CA ILE A 105 17.63 -8.79 -6.51
C ILE A 105 17.34 -9.98 -7.42
N LEU A 106 16.08 -10.39 -7.50
CA LEU A 106 15.58 -11.30 -8.52
C LEU A 106 14.51 -10.57 -9.32
N ILE A 107 14.65 -10.51 -10.62
CA ILE A 107 13.67 -9.92 -11.55
C ILE A 107 13.33 -10.94 -12.62
N ASP A 108 12.04 -11.14 -12.85
CA ASP A 108 11.51 -11.81 -14.02
C ASP A 108 10.84 -10.75 -14.91
N ALA A 109 11.29 -10.61 -16.14
CA ALA A 109 10.81 -9.60 -17.07
C ALA A 109 10.26 -10.22 -18.36
N GLU A 110 9.21 -9.60 -18.87
CA GLU A 110 8.70 -9.80 -20.22
C GLU A 110 9.21 -8.64 -21.08
N ILE A 111 9.96 -8.98 -22.12
CA ILE A 111 10.67 -8.02 -22.97
C ILE A 111 10.17 -8.17 -24.40
N ILE A 112 9.90 -7.04 -25.04
CA ILE A 112 9.60 -7.01 -26.47
C ILE A 112 10.86 -6.55 -27.20
N SER A 113 11.35 -7.37 -28.13
CA SER A 113 12.47 -7.07 -29.01
C SER A 113 12.11 -7.51 -30.42
N ASN A 114 12.14 -6.60 -31.39
CA ASN A 114 11.79 -6.85 -32.78
C ASN A 114 10.46 -7.65 -32.92
N ASP A 115 9.41 -7.22 -32.20
CA ASP A 115 8.07 -7.83 -32.16
C ASP A 115 7.99 -9.22 -31.52
N PHE A 116 9.09 -9.74 -30.99
CA PHE A 116 9.09 -10.99 -30.24
C PHE A 116 8.97 -10.72 -28.73
N LEU A 117 8.07 -11.48 -28.09
CA LEU A 117 7.97 -11.50 -26.63
C LEU A 117 8.98 -12.52 -26.08
N LEU A 118 9.94 -12.04 -25.35
CA LEU A 118 10.97 -12.81 -24.67
C LEU A 118 10.74 -12.78 -23.16
N LYS A 119 11.09 -13.87 -22.48
CA LYS A 119 11.14 -13.92 -21.01
C LYS A 119 12.58 -13.98 -20.58
N LEU A 120 12.90 -13.17 -19.58
CA LEU A 120 14.25 -13.06 -19.05
C LEU A 120 14.18 -12.98 -17.53
N SER A 121 14.98 -13.78 -16.85
CA SER A 121 15.19 -13.66 -15.42
C SER A 121 16.60 -13.15 -15.14
N TYR A 122 16.71 -12.23 -14.19
CA TYR A 122 17.94 -11.64 -13.71
C TYR A 122 18.05 -11.85 -12.21
N LEU A 123 19.21 -12.28 -11.76
CA LEU A 123 19.51 -12.46 -10.34
C LEU A 123 20.82 -11.79 -10.01
N THR A 124 20.84 -10.99 -8.95
CA THR A 124 22.08 -10.61 -8.26
C THR A 124 22.04 -11.12 -6.84
N PHE A 125 23.15 -11.73 -6.43
CA PHE A 125 23.32 -12.37 -5.13
C PHE A 125 24.81 -12.43 -4.80
N ASP A 126 25.24 -11.86 -3.67
CA ASP A 126 26.63 -11.87 -3.22
C ASP A 126 27.63 -11.42 -4.32
N GLU A 127 27.35 -10.24 -4.91
CA GLU A 127 28.16 -9.60 -5.97
C GLU A 127 28.30 -10.38 -7.28
N LYS A 128 27.59 -11.48 -7.42
CA LYS A 128 27.50 -12.25 -8.66
C LYS A 128 26.23 -11.90 -9.40
N PHE A 129 26.29 -12.02 -10.73
CA PHE A 129 25.19 -11.69 -11.62
C PHE A 129 24.88 -12.86 -12.55
N TRP A 130 23.61 -13.18 -12.67
CA TRP A 130 23.12 -14.22 -13.57
C TRP A 130 21.95 -13.70 -14.37
N ILE A 131 21.88 -14.19 -15.61
CA ILE A 131 20.77 -13.91 -16.51
C ILE A 131 20.36 -15.20 -17.20
N THR A 132 19.07 -15.38 -17.46
CA THR A 132 18.62 -16.50 -18.28
C THR A 132 18.78 -16.19 -19.75
N ASN A 133 19.22 -17.18 -20.52
CA ASN A 133 19.12 -17.11 -21.96
C ASN A 133 17.63 -17.14 -22.36
N PRO A 134 17.12 -16.17 -23.12
CA PRO A 134 15.68 -16.05 -23.39
C PRO A 134 15.12 -17.18 -24.28
N ILE A 135 15.97 -17.92 -24.97
CA ILE A 135 15.59 -19.04 -25.86
C ILE A 135 15.62 -20.36 -25.10
N SER A 136 16.73 -20.65 -24.41
CA SER A 136 16.94 -21.93 -23.73
C SER A 136 16.45 -21.94 -22.27
N ASN A 137 16.12 -20.77 -21.72
CA ASN A 137 15.75 -20.54 -20.33
C ASN A 137 16.81 -21.05 -19.30
N LYS A 138 18.06 -21.21 -19.75
CA LYS A 138 19.18 -21.62 -18.90
C LYS A 138 19.85 -20.41 -18.27
N TRP A 139 20.21 -20.52 -17.00
CA TRP A 139 20.97 -19.50 -16.30
C TRP A 139 22.43 -19.50 -16.79
N GLY A 140 22.98 -18.31 -16.97
CA GLY A 140 24.38 -18.06 -17.22
C GLY A 140 24.88 -16.93 -16.33
N GLY A 141 26.12 -17.08 -15.82
CA GLY A 141 26.80 -15.99 -15.16
C GLY A 141 27.21 -14.92 -16.17
N ILE A 142 27.08 -13.66 -15.81
CA ILE A 142 27.50 -12.53 -16.67
C ILE A 142 28.50 -11.65 -15.91
N PRO A 143 29.53 -11.11 -16.58
CA PRO A 143 30.37 -10.07 -16.00
C PRO A 143 29.55 -8.78 -15.83
N ASN A 144 29.92 -7.95 -14.86
CA ASN A 144 29.21 -6.69 -14.62
C ASN A 144 29.23 -5.74 -15.83
N SER A 145 30.26 -5.82 -16.70
CA SER A 145 30.32 -5.06 -17.95
C SER A 145 29.17 -5.33 -18.90
N ASP A 146 28.67 -6.56 -18.91
CA ASP A 146 27.65 -7.06 -19.83
C ASP A 146 26.24 -7.08 -19.20
N ASN A 147 26.12 -6.58 -17.99
CA ASN A 147 24.87 -6.54 -17.25
C ASN A 147 23.91 -5.46 -17.81
N PRO A 148 22.81 -5.82 -18.47
CA PRO A 148 21.86 -4.86 -19.02
C PRO A 148 21.11 -4.06 -17.95
N PHE A 149 21.10 -4.53 -16.69
CA PHE A 149 20.48 -3.86 -15.56
C PHE A 149 21.48 -3.05 -14.72
N LYS A 150 22.72 -2.89 -15.17
CA LYS A 150 23.78 -2.19 -14.43
C LYS A 150 23.39 -0.78 -13.99
N GLU A 151 22.69 -0.06 -14.85
CA GLU A 151 22.26 1.31 -14.60
C GLU A 151 20.88 1.40 -13.89
N VAL A 152 20.19 0.27 -13.75
CA VAL A 152 18.89 0.19 -13.10
C VAL A 152 19.06 -0.33 -11.68
N ASN A 153 18.56 0.41 -10.70
CA ASN A 153 18.64 0.00 -9.31
C ASN A 153 17.24 -0.09 -8.68
N PRO A 154 16.60 -1.28 -8.71
CA PRO A 154 15.26 -1.45 -8.18
C PRO A 154 15.11 -1.11 -6.68
N ILE A 155 16.19 -1.24 -5.90
CA ILE A 155 16.22 -0.85 -4.49
C ILE A 155 16.09 0.67 -4.35
N GLN A 156 16.78 1.40 -5.23
CA GLN A 156 16.86 2.85 -5.16
C GLN A 156 15.63 3.54 -5.77
N ILE A 157 14.89 2.90 -6.69
CA ILE A 157 13.74 3.50 -7.38
C ILE A 157 12.74 4.11 -6.37
N ILE A 158 12.29 3.34 -5.40
CA ILE A 158 11.28 3.82 -4.47
C ILE A 158 11.83 4.87 -3.50
N VAL A 159 13.09 4.75 -3.12
CA VAL A 159 13.78 5.76 -2.30
C VAL A 159 13.85 7.08 -3.04
N ASP A 160 14.27 7.08 -4.30
CA ASP A 160 14.36 8.28 -5.14
C ASP A 160 12.99 8.94 -5.30
N ILE A 161 11.97 8.17 -5.64
CA ILE A 161 10.61 8.68 -5.81
C ILE A 161 10.16 9.44 -4.54
N ILE A 162 10.20 8.81 -3.36
CA ILE A 162 9.66 9.44 -2.15
C ILE A 162 10.54 10.56 -1.58
N THR A 163 11.85 10.56 -1.87
CA THR A 163 12.77 11.59 -1.36
C THR A 163 12.85 12.82 -2.25
N LYS A 164 12.57 12.68 -3.54
CA LYS A 164 12.76 13.72 -4.55
C LYS A 164 11.47 14.45 -4.95
N ILE A 165 10.35 14.13 -4.33
CA ILE A 165 9.07 14.84 -4.55
C ILE A 165 9.26 16.34 -4.32
N LYS A 166 8.84 17.14 -5.31
CA LYS A 166 8.92 18.62 -5.29
C LYS A 166 7.68 19.25 -4.67
N SER A 167 6.52 18.69 -4.97
CA SER A 167 5.22 19.13 -4.46
C SER A 167 4.30 17.94 -4.31
N SER A 168 3.39 17.99 -3.36
CA SER A 168 2.44 16.90 -3.13
C SER A 168 1.14 17.42 -2.55
N GLU A 169 0.05 16.74 -2.89
CA GLU A 169 -1.29 16.98 -2.34
C GLU A 169 -2.04 15.66 -2.15
N ILE A 170 -2.83 15.54 -1.09
CA ILE A 170 -3.74 14.43 -0.90
C ILE A 170 -4.95 14.63 -1.79
N LYS A 171 -5.23 13.68 -2.67
CA LYS A 171 -6.43 13.67 -3.52
C LYS A 171 -7.61 12.99 -2.86
N SER A 172 -7.35 11.91 -2.11
CA SER A 172 -8.39 11.17 -1.40
C SER A 172 -7.80 10.26 -0.33
N TYR A 173 -8.67 9.82 0.57
CA TYR A 173 -8.39 8.75 1.53
C TYR A 173 -9.45 7.66 1.35
N ASN A 174 -9.10 6.55 0.73
CA ASN A 174 -9.97 5.43 0.42
C ASN A 174 -9.29 4.12 0.80
N ASP A 175 -10.08 3.11 1.18
CA ASP A 175 -9.59 1.76 1.50
C ASP A 175 -8.40 1.76 2.46
N ASN A 176 -8.45 2.62 3.48
CA ASN A 176 -7.40 2.83 4.47
C ASN A 176 -6.06 3.30 3.87
N SER A 177 -6.05 3.92 2.68
CA SER A 177 -4.86 4.44 2.03
C SER A 177 -5.01 5.91 1.63
N TYR A 178 -3.91 6.67 1.72
CA TYR A 178 -3.79 8.01 1.19
C TYR A 178 -3.42 7.95 -0.29
N ASN A 179 -4.24 8.55 -1.14
CA ASN A 179 -3.92 8.75 -2.54
C ASN A 179 -3.34 10.15 -2.72
N ILE A 180 -2.07 10.21 -3.08
CA ILE A 180 -1.28 11.45 -3.16
C ILE A 180 -0.91 11.69 -4.62
N SER A 181 -1.16 12.90 -5.11
CA SER A 181 -0.60 13.40 -6.36
C SER A 181 0.65 14.20 -6.03
N ALA A 182 1.72 13.96 -6.76
CA ALA A 182 3.00 14.59 -6.55
C ALA A 182 3.70 14.88 -7.88
N THR A 183 4.76 15.65 -7.85
CA THR A 183 5.60 15.96 -9.01
C THR A 183 7.07 15.69 -8.69
N ILE A 184 7.78 15.12 -9.66
CA ILE A 184 9.22 14.84 -9.61
C ILE A 184 9.86 15.32 -10.92
N ILE A 185 11.16 15.56 -10.93
CA ILE A 185 11.91 15.79 -12.17
C ILE A 185 12.39 14.45 -12.71
N SER A 186 12.32 14.26 -14.02
CA SER A 186 12.71 13.00 -14.67
C SER A 186 14.11 12.53 -14.27
N ASN A 187 15.09 13.45 -14.14
CA ASN A 187 16.46 13.15 -13.71
C ASN A 187 16.53 12.33 -12.42
N ASP A 188 15.54 12.52 -11.53
CA ASP A 188 15.45 11.81 -10.26
C ASP A 188 14.89 10.37 -10.42
N LEU A 189 14.54 9.95 -11.65
CA LEU A 189 14.08 8.59 -11.99
C LEU A 189 15.17 7.76 -12.69
N LYS A 190 16.42 8.21 -12.63
CA LYS A 190 17.55 7.49 -13.26
C LYS A 190 17.70 6.06 -12.75
N SER A 191 17.42 5.79 -11.48
CA SER A 191 17.42 4.43 -10.92
C SER A 191 16.41 3.48 -11.58
N LEU A 192 15.34 4.01 -12.20
CA LEU A 192 14.34 3.22 -12.94
C LEU A 192 14.74 2.95 -14.39
N VAL A 193 15.32 3.94 -15.06
CA VAL A 193 15.47 3.94 -16.54
C VAL A 193 16.92 4.02 -16.99
N GLY A 194 17.87 4.13 -16.07
CA GLY A 194 19.29 4.29 -16.37
C GLY A 194 19.58 5.57 -17.16
N ASP A 195 20.53 5.49 -18.06
CA ASP A 195 20.93 6.63 -18.91
C ASP A 195 19.95 6.92 -20.06
N MET A 196 18.89 6.11 -20.21
CA MET A 196 17.85 6.31 -21.23
C MET A 196 16.83 7.39 -20.82
N ILE A 197 17.22 8.30 -19.97
CA ILE A 197 16.35 9.37 -19.43
C ILE A 197 16.26 10.56 -20.37
N ILE A 198 15.08 11.19 -20.48
CA ILE A 198 14.93 12.53 -21.03
C ILE A 198 15.10 13.50 -19.86
N PRO A 199 16.10 14.38 -19.86
CA PRO A 199 16.37 15.26 -18.73
C PRO A 199 15.31 16.36 -18.59
N ASP A 200 15.20 16.88 -17.37
CA ASP A 200 14.49 18.11 -16.99
C ASP A 200 12.98 18.14 -17.31
N LYS A 201 12.36 16.96 -17.44
CA LYS A 201 10.90 16.85 -17.58
C LYS A 201 10.23 16.84 -16.23
N SER A 202 9.11 17.55 -16.13
CA SER A 202 8.19 17.44 -14.99
C SER A 202 7.34 16.19 -15.17
N VAL A 203 7.44 15.26 -14.23
CA VAL A 203 6.76 13.97 -14.25
C VAL A 203 5.75 13.91 -13.12
N LYS A 204 4.52 13.56 -13.43
CA LYS A 204 3.48 13.36 -12.41
C LYS A 204 3.64 12.00 -11.76
N ILE A 205 3.56 11.98 -10.44
CA ILE A 205 3.55 10.77 -9.61
C ILE A 205 2.23 10.66 -8.86
N GLU A 206 1.63 9.49 -8.89
CA GLU A 206 0.49 9.18 -8.02
C GLU A 206 0.87 8.04 -7.10
N LEU A 207 0.73 8.28 -5.80
CA LEU A 207 1.10 7.35 -4.75
C LEU A 207 -0.14 6.85 -4.02
N SER A 208 -0.16 5.56 -3.67
CA SER A 208 -1.10 5.00 -2.69
C SER A 208 -0.30 4.49 -1.49
N ILE A 209 -0.54 5.08 -0.31
CA ILE A 209 0.28 4.90 0.90
C ILE A 209 -0.64 4.58 2.08
N LEU A 210 -0.33 3.54 2.85
CA LEU A 210 -1.01 3.23 4.11
C LEU A 210 -0.59 4.21 5.22
N PRO A 211 -1.40 4.38 6.28
CA PRO A 211 -1.07 5.26 7.41
C PRO A 211 0.26 4.93 8.11
N ASN A 212 0.71 3.68 8.06
CA ASN A 212 2.01 3.23 8.59
C ASN A 212 3.20 3.55 7.67
N GLY A 213 2.96 4.18 6.50
CA GLY A 213 3.99 4.53 5.51
C GLY A 213 4.25 3.47 4.44
N GLU A 214 3.62 2.32 4.52
CA GLU A 214 3.74 1.28 3.51
C GLU A 214 3.19 1.77 2.16
N ILE A 215 4.01 1.69 1.13
CA ILE A 215 3.64 2.09 -0.23
C ILE A 215 3.05 0.88 -0.94
N LEU A 216 1.82 1.04 -1.42
CA LEU A 216 1.11 0.00 -2.17
C LEU A 216 1.33 0.13 -3.68
N LYS A 217 1.33 1.37 -4.16
CA LYS A 217 1.38 1.64 -5.60
C LYS A 217 1.99 3.00 -5.90
N VAL A 218 2.71 3.04 -7.02
CA VAL A 218 3.22 4.26 -7.65
C VAL A 218 2.84 4.24 -9.12
N ASN A 219 2.18 5.27 -9.60
CA ASN A 219 2.01 5.53 -11.03
C ASN A 219 2.98 6.66 -11.41
N ILE A 220 3.77 6.44 -12.45
CA ILE A 220 4.69 7.42 -13.04
C ILE A 220 4.10 7.79 -14.39
N ILE A 221 3.68 9.05 -14.55
CA ILE A 221 2.88 9.52 -15.68
C ILE A 221 3.63 10.60 -16.44
N GLY A 222 3.82 10.39 -17.72
CA GLY A 222 4.45 11.35 -18.65
C GLY A 222 5.78 10.89 -19.22
N GLU A 223 6.51 11.85 -19.81
CA GLU A 223 7.72 11.61 -20.57
C GLU A 223 8.93 11.44 -19.64
N VAL A 224 9.43 10.22 -19.51
CA VAL A 224 10.65 9.87 -18.75
C VAL A 224 11.77 9.42 -19.68
N GLN A 225 11.42 8.67 -20.74
CA GLN A 225 12.36 8.09 -21.70
C GLN A 225 12.02 8.49 -23.14
N PRO A 226 13.00 8.39 -24.08
CA PRO A 226 12.70 8.51 -25.50
C PRO A 226 11.58 7.56 -25.92
N LYS A 227 10.65 8.03 -26.73
CA LYS A 227 9.41 7.37 -27.17
C LYS A 227 8.27 7.37 -26.15
N ASP A 228 8.46 7.90 -24.94
CA ASP A 228 7.33 8.18 -24.05
C ASP A 228 6.49 9.33 -24.61
N THR A 229 5.21 9.29 -24.26
CA THR A 229 4.24 10.35 -24.53
C THR A 229 3.68 10.86 -23.19
N LEU A 230 2.92 11.95 -23.21
CA LEU A 230 2.33 12.52 -22.00
C LEU A 230 1.37 11.56 -21.29
N ASP A 231 0.83 10.58 -22.01
CA ASP A 231 -0.08 9.55 -21.51
C ASP A 231 0.63 8.20 -21.21
N THR A 232 1.96 8.16 -21.32
CA THR A 232 2.72 6.98 -20.87
C THR A 232 2.59 6.82 -19.36
N ILE A 233 2.17 5.62 -18.91
CA ILE A 233 1.99 5.32 -17.49
C ILE A 233 2.72 4.04 -17.12
N ARG A 234 3.70 4.17 -16.23
CA ARG A 234 4.35 3.06 -15.54
C ARG A 234 3.70 2.85 -14.19
N ILE A 235 3.26 1.64 -13.92
CA ILE A 235 2.58 1.26 -12.68
C ILE A 235 3.46 0.30 -11.91
N ILE A 236 3.95 0.74 -10.75
CA ILE A 236 4.72 -0.10 -9.84
C ILE A 236 3.84 -0.40 -8.64
N LYS A 237 3.58 -1.68 -8.36
CA LYS A 237 2.90 -2.13 -7.15
C LYS A 237 3.92 -2.81 -6.25
N PHE A 238 3.83 -2.53 -4.96
CA PHE A 238 4.67 -3.10 -3.92
C PHE A 238 3.85 -3.97 -2.99
N TYR A 239 4.45 -5.03 -2.50
CA TYR A 239 3.80 -5.97 -1.58
C TYR A 239 4.84 -6.80 -0.83
N ASN A 240 4.38 -7.59 0.13
CA ASN A 240 5.23 -8.48 0.93
C ASN A 240 6.41 -7.77 1.61
N TRP A 241 6.19 -6.54 2.07
CA TRP A 241 7.17 -5.79 2.84
C TRP A 241 7.62 -6.58 4.08
N ASP A 242 8.93 -6.63 4.30
CA ASP A 242 9.60 -7.31 5.42
C ASP A 242 9.23 -8.79 5.60
N LYS A 243 8.71 -9.44 4.53
CA LYS A 243 8.52 -10.89 4.52
C LYS A 243 9.80 -11.60 4.15
N PRO A 244 10.10 -12.76 4.76
CA PRO A 244 11.28 -13.54 4.41
C PRO A 244 11.23 -14.00 2.96
N ILE A 245 12.38 -13.92 2.28
CA ILE A 245 12.57 -14.38 0.89
C ILE A 245 13.60 -15.50 0.91
N GLU A 246 13.26 -16.64 0.33
CA GLU A 246 14.22 -17.70 0.09
C GLU A 246 15.06 -17.38 -1.15
N TRP A 247 16.38 -17.39 -0.98
CA TRP A 247 17.34 -17.16 -2.04
C TRP A 247 18.07 -18.45 -2.38
N LYS A 248 18.17 -18.74 -3.68
CA LYS A 248 18.90 -19.91 -4.19
C LYS A 248 19.78 -19.46 -5.36
N GLU A 249 21.06 -19.81 -5.28
CA GLU A 249 21.98 -19.64 -6.39
C GLU A 249 21.56 -20.55 -7.56
N PRO A 250 21.52 -20.05 -8.79
CA PRO A 250 21.12 -20.85 -9.93
C PRO A 250 22.10 -21.98 -10.21
N LEU A 251 21.58 -23.14 -10.57
CA LEU A 251 22.40 -24.23 -11.09
C LEU A 251 22.78 -23.90 -12.54
N ILE A 252 24.05 -23.61 -12.75
CA ILE A 252 24.62 -23.42 -14.10
C ILE A 252 24.89 -24.82 -14.67
N LYS A 253 24.15 -25.21 -15.71
CA LYS A 253 24.35 -26.48 -16.44
C LYS A 253 24.92 -26.24 -17.83
#